data_4a5d3e03bbff442c913e6505d6584fb8
#
_entry.id   4a5d3e03bbff442c913e6505d6584fb8
#
_cell.length_a   1.000
_cell.length_b   1.000
_cell.length_c   1.000
_cell.angle_alpha   90.00
_cell.angle_beta   90.00
_cell.angle_gamma   90.00
#
_symmetry.space_group_name_H-M   'P 1'
#
loop_
_entity.id
_entity.type
_entity.pdbx_description
1 polymer ?
#
loop_
_entity_poly.entity_id
_entity_poly.type
_entity_poly.pdbx_seq_one_letter_code
_entity_poly.pdbx_strand_id
1 'polypeptide(L)'
;MSQHIVKPVSVRQGTLCVVAASLLFSLGGLGIKLIPWQPLSINGARNLISIVMIAFYMKKTGHKLIVNKGVLTGAFCMCATTTLYVIANKLTTAANAIVLQFTAPVFLIFIMAIFFHEKPTRLDIATCVVVLAGIVCFFVDSLTSGGGLGNLLALLSGVTYAGVFMLNTFPGADSLSSILIGQIVSGVIGFPFLLQERDFSGPVLGAVFMLGFFQLGLAYIFFSRGLEAVPPVTASLTSGLEPVLNPVWVAIFYKETISQIALVGAVIVVGAIVCYNLKKAINQQKQPPAAASEPLPAASTAPANKTDKEELT
;
A
#
# COMPACT_ATOMS: atom_id res chain seq x y z
N MET A 1 3.81 -34.31 0.03
CA MET A 1 4.11 -32.88 -0.20
C MET A 1 3.46 -32.09 0.92
N SER A 2 4.23 -31.67 1.92
CA SER A 2 3.73 -30.91 3.07
C SER A 2 3.24 -29.55 2.59
N GLN A 3 1.94 -29.30 2.69
CA GLN A 3 1.40 -27.95 2.54
C GLN A 3 1.93 -27.15 3.72
N HIS A 4 2.88 -26.26 3.49
CA HIS A 4 3.21 -25.23 4.46
C HIS A 4 1.98 -24.36 4.64
N ILE A 5 1.15 -24.70 5.64
CA ILE A 5 0.04 -23.86 6.08
C ILE A 5 0.70 -22.61 6.69
N VAL A 6 0.75 -21.54 5.90
CA VAL A 6 1.14 -20.23 6.41
C VAL A 6 0.12 -19.88 7.50
N LYS A 7 0.57 -19.77 8.75
CA LYS A 7 -0.32 -19.43 9.87
C LYS A 7 -1.07 -18.14 9.57
N PRO A 8 -2.39 -18.08 9.83
CA PRO A 8 -3.17 -16.86 9.62
C PRO A 8 -2.56 -15.71 10.43
N VAL A 9 -2.42 -14.56 9.78
CA VAL A 9 -1.84 -13.35 10.40
C VAL A 9 -2.87 -12.76 11.37
N SER A 10 -2.51 -12.55 12.62
CA SER A 10 -3.37 -11.85 13.57
C SER A 10 -3.43 -10.34 13.23
N VAL A 11 -4.52 -9.67 13.60
CA VAL A 11 -4.68 -8.21 13.37
C VAL A 11 -3.49 -7.41 13.94
N ARG A 12 -3.00 -7.80 15.14
CA ARG A 12 -1.81 -7.17 15.74
C ARG A 12 -0.55 -7.35 14.87
N GLN A 13 -0.32 -8.55 14.38
CA GLN A 13 0.81 -8.84 13.49
C GLN A 13 0.66 -8.08 12.16
N GLY A 14 -0.56 -8.06 11.59
CA GLY A 14 -0.86 -7.30 10.38
C GLY A 14 -0.60 -5.81 10.55
N THR A 15 -1.04 -5.21 11.67
CA THR A 15 -0.76 -3.80 11.97
C THR A 15 0.73 -3.52 12.11
N LEU A 16 1.49 -4.40 12.78
CA LEU A 16 2.95 -4.27 12.87
C LEU A 16 3.62 -4.39 11.49
N CYS A 17 3.10 -5.26 10.62
CA CYS A 17 3.58 -5.35 9.24
C CYS A 17 3.30 -4.05 8.45
N VAL A 18 2.12 -3.43 8.60
CA VAL A 18 1.83 -2.14 7.97
C VAL A 18 2.75 -1.04 8.49
N VAL A 19 3.00 -0.99 9.80
CA VAL A 19 3.96 -0.04 10.41
C VAL A 19 5.37 -0.25 9.85
N ALA A 20 5.84 -1.51 9.78
CA ALA A 20 7.15 -1.82 9.21
C ALA A 20 7.24 -1.41 7.73
N ALA A 21 6.18 -1.65 6.96
CA ALA A 21 6.09 -1.20 5.57
C ALA A 21 6.19 0.32 5.47
N SER A 22 5.45 1.06 6.33
CA SER A 22 5.46 2.54 6.36
C SER A 22 6.84 3.12 6.68
N LEU A 23 7.58 2.47 7.61
CA LEU A 23 8.96 2.82 7.93
C LEU A 23 9.87 2.70 6.69
N LEU A 24 9.71 1.63 5.92
CA LEU A 24 10.50 1.39 4.72
C LEU A 24 10.07 2.30 3.56
N PHE A 25 8.77 2.50 3.35
CA PHE A 25 8.25 3.40 2.32
C PHE A 25 8.72 4.84 2.53
N SER A 26 8.89 5.28 3.77
CA SER A 26 9.36 6.65 4.10
C SER A 26 10.74 7.01 3.55
N LEU A 27 11.54 6.01 3.14
CA LEU A 27 12.83 6.22 2.47
C LEU A 27 12.66 6.72 1.01
N GLY A 28 11.44 6.65 0.45
CA GLY A 28 11.19 6.86 -0.98
C GLY A 28 11.48 8.27 -1.47
N GLY A 29 10.95 9.29 -0.78
CA GLY A 29 11.06 10.69 -1.22
C GLY A 29 12.51 11.17 -1.32
N LEU A 30 13.28 10.89 -0.27
CA LEU A 30 14.70 11.21 -0.20
C LEU A 30 15.50 10.47 -1.29
N GLY A 31 15.33 9.15 -1.38
CA GLY A 31 16.08 8.32 -2.32
C GLY A 31 15.83 8.70 -3.78
N ILE A 32 14.58 9.04 -4.16
CA ILE A 32 14.25 9.49 -5.52
C ILE A 32 14.95 10.81 -5.87
N LYS A 33 15.04 11.74 -4.93
CA LYS A 33 15.70 13.04 -5.18
C LYS A 33 17.21 12.92 -5.35
N LEU A 34 17.83 11.93 -4.71
CA LEU A 34 19.28 11.70 -4.80
C LEU A 34 19.74 11.15 -6.15
N ILE A 35 18.85 10.55 -6.93
CA ILE A 35 19.18 9.92 -8.19
C ILE A 35 18.98 10.93 -9.34
N PRO A 36 20.02 11.30 -10.12
CA PRO A 36 19.91 12.30 -11.19
C PRO A 36 19.24 11.77 -12.47
N TRP A 37 18.67 10.56 -12.42
CA TRP A 37 18.03 9.93 -13.57
C TRP A 37 16.63 10.46 -13.87
N GLN A 38 16.14 10.16 -15.06
CA GLN A 38 14.75 10.43 -15.43
C GLN A 38 13.77 9.62 -14.53
N PRO A 39 12.55 10.14 -14.30
CA PRO A 39 11.58 9.50 -13.43
C PRO A 39 11.30 8.03 -13.79
N LEU A 40 11.12 7.75 -15.08
CA LEU A 40 10.81 6.40 -15.56
C LEU A 40 12.00 5.44 -15.42
N SER A 41 13.24 5.93 -15.57
CA SER A 41 14.47 5.16 -15.31
C SER A 41 14.55 4.73 -13.85
N ILE A 42 14.31 5.66 -12.92
CA ILE A 42 14.28 5.37 -11.49
C ILE A 42 13.18 4.36 -11.17
N ASN A 43 11.97 4.59 -11.72
CA ASN A 43 10.85 3.67 -11.48
C ASN A 43 11.15 2.27 -12.03
N GLY A 44 11.70 2.17 -13.24
CA GLY A 44 12.11 0.91 -13.85
C GLY A 44 13.14 0.16 -13.01
N ALA A 45 14.26 0.80 -12.70
CA ALA A 45 15.37 0.18 -11.99
C ALA A 45 14.97 -0.37 -10.60
N ARG A 46 14.29 0.45 -9.79
CA ARG A 46 13.85 0.02 -8.45
C ARG A 46 12.81 -1.09 -8.49
N ASN A 47 11.89 -1.09 -9.49
CA ASN A 47 10.92 -2.17 -9.65
C ASN A 47 11.61 -3.46 -10.10
N LEU A 48 12.59 -3.43 -11.00
CA LEU A 48 13.36 -4.63 -11.41
C LEU A 48 14.06 -5.30 -10.23
N ILE A 49 14.66 -4.53 -9.31
CA ILE A 49 15.27 -5.08 -8.09
C ILE A 49 14.19 -5.69 -7.19
N SER A 50 13.07 -4.99 -7.00
CA SER A 50 11.98 -5.45 -6.16
C SER A 50 11.32 -6.74 -6.68
N ILE A 51 11.17 -6.91 -7.99
CA ILE A 51 10.67 -8.14 -8.63
C ILE A 51 11.48 -9.35 -8.18
N VAL A 52 12.81 -9.26 -8.21
CA VAL A 52 13.69 -10.37 -7.79
C VAL A 52 13.41 -10.76 -6.34
N MET A 53 13.28 -9.77 -5.47
CA MET A 53 13.04 -10.00 -4.05
C MET A 53 11.66 -10.62 -3.78
N ILE A 54 10.61 -10.08 -4.39
CA ILE A 54 9.25 -10.61 -4.21
C ILE A 54 9.11 -12.01 -4.82
N ALA A 55 9.67 -12.24 -6.02
CA ALA A 55 9.66 -13.57 -6.63
C ALA A 55 10.42 -14.60 -5.77
N PHE A 56 11.56 -14.20 -5.18
CA PHE A 56 12.28 -15.06 -4.25
C PHE A 56 11.45 -15.36 -2.99
N TYR A 57 10.79 -14.36 -2.43
CA TYR A 57 9.89 -14.54 -1.28
C TYR A 57 8.72 -15.49 -1.61
N MET A 58 8.05 -15.29 -2.76
CA MET A 58 6.97 -16.16 -3.23
C MET A 58 7.45 -17.61 -3.39
N LYS A 59 8.63 -17.81 -4.01
CA LYS A 59 9.23 -19.14 -4.16
C LYS A 59 9.53 -19.79 -2.81
N LYS A 60 10.09 -19.04 -1.86
CA LYS A 60 10.45 -19.53 -0.52
C LYS A 60 9.22 -19.91 0.30
N THR A 61 8.13 -19.16 0.17
CA THR A 61 6.87 -19.40 0.89
C THR A 61 5.93 -20.38 0.19
N GLY A 62 6.25 -20.79 -1.04
CA GLY A 62 5.37 -21.63 -1.85
C GLY A 62 4.12 -20.90 -2.36
N HIS A 63 4.13 -19.56 -2.32
CA HIS A 63 3.02 -18.75 -2.80
C HIS A 63 2.93 -18.81 -4.33
N LYS A 64 1.77 -19.21 -4.86
CA LYS A 64 1.55 -19.34 -6.30
C LYS A 64 1.10 -18.02 -6.89
N LEU A 65 1.66 -17.67 -8.06
CA LEU A 65 1.20 -16.51 -8.82
C LEU A 65 -0.23 -16.75 -9.33
N ILE A 66 -1.12 -15.85 -8.97
CA ILE A 66 -2.52 -15.83 -9.41
C ILE A 66 -2.69 -14.74 -10.46
N VAL A 67 -3.41 -15.03 -11.53
CA VAL A 67 -3.74 -14.06 -12.57
C VAL A 67 -5.23 -14.11 -12.84
N ASN A 68 -5.93 -13.04 -12.46
CA ASN A 68 -7.35 -12.85 -12.69
C ASN A 68 -7.68 -11.35 -12.76
N LYS A 69 -8.94 -11.01 -13.02
CA LYS A 69 -9.36 -9.60 -13.13
C LYS A 69 -9.07 -8.78 -11.87
N GLY A 70 -9.30 -9.34 -10.68
CA GLY A 70 -9.02 -8.66 -9.41
C GLY A 70 -7.53 -8.36 -9.22
N VAL A 71 -6.68 -9.34 -9.52
CA VAL A 71 -5.21 -9.19 -9.47
C VAL A 71 -4.74 -8.17 -10.51
N LEU A 72 -5.27 -8.19 -11.73
CA LEU A 72 -4.89 -7.24 -12.78
C LEU A 72 -5.33 -5.80 -12.44
N THR A 73 -6.51 -5.62 -11.82
CA THR A 73 -6.94 -4.32 -11.31
C THR A 73 -5.98 -3.81 -10.24
N GLY A 74 -5.60 -4.67 -9.29
CA GLY A 74 -4.61 -4.33 -8.28
C GLY A 74 -3.24 -4.00 -8.88
N ALA A 75 -2.79 -4.78 -9.87
CA ALA A 75 -1.54 -4.53 -10.59
C ALA A 75 -1.53 -3.20 -11.33
N PHE A 76 -2.66 -2.81 -11.94
CA PHE A 76 -2.83 -1.49 -12.53
C PHE A 76 -2.69 -0.38 -11.48
N CYS A 77 -3.38 -0.50 -10.34
CA CYS A 77 -3.25 0.46 -9.24
C CYS A 77 -1.79 0.57 -8.76
N MET A 78 -1.10 -0.55 -8.62
CA MET A 78 0.32 -0.59 -8.24
C MET A 78 1.21 0.14 -9.24
N CYS A 79 1.12 -0.23 -10.52
CA CYS A 79 1.91 0.38 -11.59
C CYS A 79 1.65 1.89 -11.69
N ALA A 80 0.37 2.29 -11.70
CA ALA A 80 -0.02 3.68 -11.77
C ALA A 80 0.51 4.48 -10.57
N THR A 81 0.31 3.97 -9.35
CA THR A 81 0.79 4.64 -8.12
C THR A 81 2.28 4.87 -8.15
N THR A 82 3.08 3.84 -8.41
CA THR A 82 4.54 3.95 -8.39
C THR A 82 5.07 4.85 -9.48
N THR A 83 4.48 4.80 -10.67
CA THR A 83 4.88 5.63 -11.83
C THR A 83 4.50 7.10 -11.61
N LEU A 84 3.24 7.38 -11.27
CA LEU A 84 2.75 8.73 -11.03
C LEU A 84 3.50 9.42 -9.89
N TYR A 85 3.76 8.69 -8.80
CA TYR A 85 4.49 9.23 -7.65
C TYR A 85 5.92 9.65 -8.00
N VAL A 86 6.67 8.81 -8.75
CA VAL A 86 8.05 9.15 -9.13
C VAL A 86 8.08 10.34 -10.06
N ILE A 87 7.18 10.41 -11.05
CA ILE A 87 7.06 11.54 -11.95
C ILE A 87 6.70 12.82 -11.15
N ALA A 88 5.70 12.73 -10.29
CA ALA A 88 5.27 13.83 -9.43
C ALA A 88 6.43 14.35 -8.56
N ASN A 89 7.16 13.45 -7.90
CA ASN A 89 8.29 13.78 -7.03
C ASN A 89 9.39 14.53 -7.77
N LYS A 90 9.57 14.31 -9.08
CA LYS A 90 10.54 15.04 -9.91
C LYS A 90 9.99 16.37 -10.43
N LEU A 91 8.68 16.49 -10.65
CA LEU A 91 8.05 17.71 -11.21
C LEU A 91 7.60 18.70 -10.14
N THR A 92 7.47 18.28 -8.88
CA THR A 92 7.16 19.17 -7.75
C THR A 92 8.13 18.94 -6.59
N THR A 93 7.86 19.49 -5.41
CA THR A 93 8.65 19.18 -4.21
C THR A 93 8.30 17.80 -3.66
N ALA A 94 9.24 17.14 -2.98
CA ALA A 94 8.96 15.88 -2.30
C ALA A 94 7.83 16.06 -1.25
N ALA A 95 7.78 17.23 -0.61
CA ALA A 95 6.73 17.59 0.34
C ALA A 95 5.35 17.64 -0.33
N ASN A 96 5.20 18.37 -1.44
CA ASN A 96 3.93 18.42 -2.18
C ASN A 96 3.52 17.03 -2.67
N ALA A 97 4.45 16.27 -3.24
CA ALA A 97 4.17 14.95 -3.77
C ALA A 97 3.62 14.01 -2.69
N ILE A 98 4.24 13.98 -1.50
CA ILE A 98 3.83 13.08 -0.42
C ILE A 98 2.51 13.52 0.24
N VAL A 99 2.32 14.83 0.50
CA VAL A 99 1.08 15.36 1.09
C VAL A 99 -0.11 15.08 0.20
N LEU A 100 0.02 15.31 -1.12
CA LEU A 100 -1.06 15.08 -2.07
C LEU A 100 -1.33 13.59 -2.30
N GLN A 101 -0.33 12.73 -2.32
CA GLN A 101 -0.53 11.28 -2.36
C GLN A 101 -1.25 10.79 -1.12
N PHE A 102 -0.97 11.36 0.06
CA PHE A 102 -1.63 10.97 1.32
C PHE A 102 -3.06 11.49 1.47
N THR A 103 -3.66 12.06 0.43
CA THR A 103 -5.13 12.14 0.32
C THR A 103 -5.78 10.78 0.03
N ALA A 104 -4.99 9.72 -0.22
CA ALA A 104 -5.46 8.36 -0.46
C ALA A 104 -6.50 7.84 0.55
N PRO A 105 -6.41 8.05 1.88
CA PRO A 105 -7.45 7.63 2.82
C PRO A 105 -8.82 8.22 2.52
N VAL A 106 -8.88 9.48 2.03
CA VAL A 106 -10.14 10.13 1.63
C VAL A 106 -10.77 9.40 0.45
N PHE A 107 -9.97 9.19 -0.63
CA PHE A 107 -10.45 8.46 -1.80
C PHE A 107 -10.85 7.03 -1.45
N LEU A 108 -10.09 6.38 -0.59
CA LEU A 108 -10.39 5.02 -0.12
C LEU A 108 -11.75 4.96 0.59
N ILE A 109 -12.02 5.89 1.50
CA ILE A 109 -13.32 5.98 2.19
C ILE A 109 -14.46 6.15 1.19
N PHE A 110 -14.30 7.02 0.18
CA PHE A 110 -15.31 7.19 -0.87
C PHE A 110 -15.49 5.93 -1.72
N ILE A 111 -14.40 5.28 -2.14
CA ILE A 111 -14.47 4.06 -2.93
C ILE A 111 -15.16 2.94 -2.14
N MET A 112 -14.79 2.73 -0.87
CA MET A 112 -15.40 1.71 -0.01
C MET A 112 -16.89 1.98 0.20
N ALA A 113 -17.29 3.25 0.40
CA ALA A 113 -18.69 3.62 0.58
C ALA A 113 -19.53 3.44 -0.70
N ILE A 114 -19.01 3.80 -1.88
CA ILE A 114 -19.77 3.80 -3.14
C ILE A 114 -19.79 2.40 -3.76
N PHE A 115 -18.67 1.73 -3.87
CA PHE A 115 -18.55 0.47 -4.62
C PHE A 115 -18.73 -0.78 -3.75
N PHE A 116 -18.35 -0.71 -2.48
CA PHE A 116 -18.43 -1.85 -1.56
C PHE A 116 -19.54 -1.69 -0.52
N HIS A 117 -20.25 -0.56 -0.53
CA HIS A 117 -21.34 -0.23 0.40
C HIS A 117 -20.92 -0.29 1.89
N GLU A 118 -19.61 -0.21 2.16
CA GLU A 118 -19.06 -0.15 3.50
C GLU A 118 -19.06 1.29 4.01
N LYS A 119 -19.90 1.56 4.99
CA LYS A 119 -20.00 2.91 5.57
C LYS A 119 -18.83 3.15 6.53
N PRO A 120 -18.05 4.24 6.35
CA PRO A 120 -16.99 4.60 7.28
C PRO A 120 -17.58 4.90 8.65
N THR A 121 -16.87 4.49 9.71
CA THR A 121 -17.25 4.86 11.07
C THR A 121 -16.90 6.33 11.33
N ARG A 122 -17.58 6.94 12.31
CA ARG A 122 -17.22 8.31 12.76
C ARG A 122 -15.75 8.41 13.20
N LEU A 123 -15.21 7.33 13.76
CA LEU A 123 -13.81 7.24 14.13
C LEU A 123 -12.88 7.28 12.91
N ASP A 124 -13.22 6.56 11.83
CA ASP A 124 -12.44 6.55 10.58
C ASP A 124 -12.38 7.96 9.96
N ILE A 125 -13.53 8.64 9.87
CA ILE A 125 -13.61 10.00 9.32
C ILE A 125 -12.84 11.00 10.20
N ALA A 126 -13.07 10.96 11.52
CA ALA A 126 -12.39 11.89 12.44
C ALA A 126 -10.87 11.69 12.39
N THR A 127 -10.39 10.44 12.40
CA THR A 127 -8.97 10.14 12.31
C THR A 127 -8.39 10.59 10.97
N CYS A 128 -9.11 10.35 9.87
CA CYS A 128 -8.69 10.80 8.54
C CYS A 128 -8.47 12.31 8.50
N VAL A 129 -9.42 13.09 9.02
CA VAL A 129 -9.31 14.56 9.09
C VAL A 129 -8.13 14.99 9.96
N VAL A 130 -7.95 14.39 11.13
CA VAL A 130 -6.85 14.74 12.06
C VAL A 130 -5.50 14.38 11.45
N VAL A 131 -5.37 13.19 10.84
CA VAL A 131 -4.12 12.76 10.17
C VAL A 131 -3.79 13.69 9.01
N LEU A 132 -4.76 14.02 8.14
CA LEU A 132 -4.52 14.96 7.04
C LEU A 132 -4.14 16.36 7.52
N ALA A 133 -4.82 16.88 8.54
CA ALA A 133 -4.49 18.16 9.13
C ALA A 133 -3.07 18.16 9.73
N GLY A 134 -2.71 17.09 10.43
CA GLY A 134 -1.36 16.91 10.96
C GLY A 134 -0.29 16.81 9.88
N ILE A 135 -0.55 16.11 8.78
CA ILE A 135 0.36 16.04 7.62
C ILE A 135 0.52 17.42 6.97
N VAL A 136 -0.56 18.16 6.75
CA VAL A 136 -0.49 19.52 6.19
C VAL A 136 0.30 20.45 7.14
N CYS A 137 0.01 20.39 8.45
CA CYS A 137 0.73 21.14 9.46
C CYS A 137 2.23 20.80 9.47
N PHE A 138 2.58 19.53 9.34
CA PHE A 138 3.97 19.07 9.27
C PHE A 138 4.74 19.62 8.09
N PHE A 139 4.08 19.75 6.95
CA PHE A 139 4.71 20.20 5.71
C PHE A 139 4.46 21.67 5.36
N VAL A 140 3.76 22.43 6.19
CA VAL A 140 3.31 23.81 5.88
C VAL A 140 4.45 24.71 5.40
N ASP A 141 5.63 24.59 6.02
CA ASP A 141 6.82 25.38 5.66
C ASP A 141 7.49 24.90 4.36
N SER A 142 7.18 23.66 3.92
CA SER A 142 7.79 23.03 2.74
C SER A 142 6.85 22.99 1.53
N LEU A 143 5.57 23.34 1.71
CA LEU A 143 4.60 23.42 0.63
C LEU A 143 4.87 24.66 -0.23
N THR A 144 4.83 24.46 -1.55
CA THR A 144 4.99 25.54 -2.51
C THR A 144 3.83 25.57 -3.49
N SER A 145 3.54 26.74 -4.04
CA SER A 145 2.50 26.93 -5.06
C SER A 145 2.91 26.51 -6.48
N GLY A 146 4.20 26.15 -6.66
CA GLY A 146 4.73 25.72 -7.95
C GLY A 146 4.45 24.27 -8.30
N GLY A 147 4.73 23.89 -9.57
CA GLY A 147 4.67 22.49 -10.00
C GLY A 147 3.26 21.93 -10.22
N GLY A 148 2.36 22.71 -10.84
CA GLY A 148 0.94 22.33 -11.02
C GLY A 148 0.73 20.93 -11.62
N LEU A 149 1.48 20.55 -12.67
CA LEU A 149 1.42 19.22 -13.24
C LEU A 149 1.90 18.13 -12.24
N GLY A 150 3.01 18.39 -11.54
CA GLY A 150 3.52 17.48 -10.51
C GLY A 150 2.50 17.28 -9.38
N ASN A 151 1.85 18.35 -8.93
CA ASN A 151 0.81 18.31 -7.91
C ASN A 151 -0.43 17.49 -8.38
N LEU A 152 -0.86 17.68 -9.64
CA LEU A 152 -1.95 16.89 -10.21
C LEU A 152 -1.59 15.41 -10.28
N LEU A 153 -0.39 15.04 -10.72
CA LEU A 153 0.07 13.67 -10.78
C LEU A 153 0.20 13.05 -9.39
N ALA A 154 0.63 13.83 -8.38
CA ALA A 154 0.65 13.38 -7.00
C ALA A 154 -0.75 13.06 -6.47
N LEU A 155 -1.74 13.91 -6.77
CA LEU A 155 -3.14 13.68 -6.38
C LEU A 155 -3.70 12.44 -7.08
N LEU A 156 -3.46 12.26 -8.38
CA LEU A 156 -3.84 11.05 -9.12
C LEU A 156 -3.14 9.79 -8.57
N SER A 157 -1.88 9.92 -8.15
CA SER A 157 -1.18 8.88 -7.42
C SER A 157 -1.90 8.52 -6.09
N GLY A 158 -2.47 9.50 -5.39
CA GLY A 158 -3.29 9.26 -4.19
C GLY A 158 -4.55 8.46 -4.49
N VAL A 159 -5.23 8.72 -5.61
CA VAL A 159 -6.40 7.93 -6.05
C VAL A 159 -6.00 6.47 -6.32
N THR A 160 -4.93 6.25 -7.06
CA THR A 160 -4.46 4.88 -7.37
C THR A 160 -3.89 4.19 -6.14
N TYR A 161 -3.29 4.92 -5.20
CA TYR A 161 -2.79 4.40 -3.93
C TYR A 161 -3.94 3.92 -3.02
N ALA A 162 -5.11 4.57 -3.07
CA ALA A 162 -6.31 4.03 -2.43
C ALA A 162 -6.62 2.61 -2.94
N GLY A 163 -6.49 2.36 -4.25
CA GLY A 163 -6.60 1.02 -4.83
C GLY A 163 -5.54 0.03 -4.34
N VAL A 164 -4.33 0.50 -4.05
CA VAL A 164 -3.26 -0.34 -3.47
C VAL A 164 -3.61 -0.83 -2.06
N PHE A 165 -4.31 -0.03 -1.25
CA PHE A 165 -4.82 -0.50 0.05
C PHE A 165 -5.92 -1.56 -0.10
N MET A 166 -6.56 -1.64 -1.26
CA MET A 166 -7.65 -2.57 -1.56
C MET A 166 -7.20 -3.86 -2.25
N LEU A 167 -5.89 -4.15 -2.32
CA LEU A 167 -5.33 -5.29 -3.07
C LEU A 167 -5.90 -6.65 -2.68
N ASN A 168 -6.45 -6.81 -1.47
CA ASN A 168 -7.13 -8.04 -1.03
C ASN A 168 -8.66 -7.90 -1.01
N THR A 169 -9.21 -6.72 -1.39
CA THR A 169 -10.66 -6.46 -1.37
C THR A 169 -11.31 -6.79 -2.71
N PHE A 170 -10.58 -6.70 -3.82
CA PHE A 170 -11.11 -7.02 -5.14
C PHE A 170 -11.47 -8.51 -5.25
N PRO A 171 -12.55 -8.88 -5.94
CA PRO A 171 -12.96 -10.28 -6.09
C PRO A 171 -11.85 -11.17 -6.67
N GLY A 172 -11.49 -12.22 -5.92
CA GLY A 172 -10.42 -13.14 -6.27
C GLY A 172 -9.01 -12.54 -6.23
N ALA A 173 -8.84 -11.35 -5.62
CA ALA A 173 -7.56 -10.67 -5.54
C ALA A 173 -6.55 -11.41 -4.66
N ASP A 174 -5.30 -11.17 -4.97
CA ASP A 174 -4.13 -11.57 -4.18
C ASP A 174 -3.13 -10.42 -4.21
N SER A 175 -2.85 -9.85 -3.04
CA SER A 175 -2.01 -8.67 -2.94
C SER A 175 -0.59 -8.91 -3.47
N LEU A 176 0.01 -10.05 -3.15
CA LEU A 176 1.38 -10.34 -3.53
C LEU A 176 1.53 -10.53 -5.05
N SER A 177 0.55 -11.22 -5.69
CA SER A 177 0.50 -11.36 -7.15
C SER A 177 0.26 -10.01 -7.84
N SER A 178 -0.65 -9.19 -7.29
CA SER A 178 -0.94 -7.85 -7.82
C SER A 178 0.29 -6.94 -7.77
N ILE A 179 1.01 -6.96 -6.64
CA ILE A 179 2.24 -6.19 -6.47
C ILE A 179 3.31 -6.67 -7.46
N LEU A 180 3.55 -7.97 -7.56
CA LEU A 180 4.56 -8.52 -8.48
C LEU A 180 4.25 -8.15 -9.92
N ILE A 181 3.02 -8.35 -10.40
CA ILE A 181 2.63 -8.02 -11.78
C ILE A 181 2.74 -6.52 -12.03
N GLY A 182 2.26 -5.69 -11.11
CA GLY A 182 2.35 -4.22 -11.22
C GLY A 182 3.81 -3.74 -11.29
N GLN A 183 4.70 -4.37 -10.53
CA GLN A 183 6.14 -4.07 -10.59
C GLN A 183 6.79 -4.57 -11.88
N ILE A 184 6.39 -5.72 -12.41
CA ILE A 184 6.85 -6.20 -13.72
C ILE A 184 6.47 -5.19 -14.80
N VAL A 185 5.22 -4.76 -14.84
CA VAL A 185 4.75 -3.75 -15.81
C VAL A 185 5.54 -2.44 -15.66
N SER A 186 5.72 -1.95 -14.43
CA SER A 186 6.51 -0.74 -14.17
C SER A 186 7.98 -0.90 -14.59
N GLY A 187 8.56 -2.07 -14.32
CA GLY A 187 9.93 -2.41 -14.73
C GLY A 187 10.08 -2.41 -16.25
N VAL A 188 9.16 -3.05 -16.97
CA VAL A 188 9.15 -3.11 -18.44
C VAL A 188 9.00 -1.72 -19.05
N ILE A 189 8.07 -0.90 -18.54
CA ILE A 189 7.87 0.48 -19.00
C ILE A 189 9.12 1.32 -18.78
N GLY A 190 9.78 1.17 -17.63
CA GLY A 190 10.95 1.97 -17.28
C GLY A 190 12.26 1.49 -17.91
N PHE A 191 12.34 0.23 -18.35
CA PHE A 191 13.58 -0.37 -18.88
C PHE A 191 14.19 0.37 -20.08
N PRO A 192 13.43 0.78 -21.13
CA PRO A 192 14.00 1.55 -22.24
C PRO A 192 14.61 2.88 -21.83
N PHE A 193 14.07 3.53 -20.80
CA PHE A 193 14.59 4.78 -20.27
C PHE A 193 15.86 4.54 -19.45
N LEU A 194 15.92 3.45 -18.69
CA LEU A 194 17.09 3.05 -17.93
C LEU A 194 18.32 2.84 -18.83
N LEU A 195 18.14 2.31 -20.03
CA LEU A 195 19.23 2.11 -21.00
C LEU A 195 19.83 3.43 -21.53
N GLN A 196 19.15 4.56 -21.33
CA GLN A 196 19.60 5.89 -21.76
C GLN A 196 20.41 6.60 -20.67
N GLU A 197 20.38 6.09 -19.44
CA GLU A 197 21.11 6.68 -18.33
C GLU A 197 22.63 6.45 -18.47
N ARG A 198 23.40 7.38 -17.94
CA ARG A 198 24.88 7.35 -18.07
C ARG A 198 25.60 7.35 -16.72
N ASP A 199 24.93 7.87 -15.68
CA ASP A 199 25.53 7.93 -14.35
C ASP A 199 25.18 6.66 -13.55
N PHE A 200 26.12 5.74 -13.47
CA PHE A 200 26.07 4.54 -12.66
C PHE A 200 27.12 4.56 -11.54
N SER A 201 27.37 5.76 -10.99
CA SER A 201 28.28 5.91 -9.85
C SER A 201 27.80 5.13 -8.63
N GLY A 202 28.74 4.80 -7.74
CA GLY A 202 28.43 4.02 -6.52
C GLY A 202 27.31 4.59 -5.67
N PRO A 203 27.28 5.90 -5.39
CA PRO A 203 26.16 6.53 -4.67
C PRO A 203 24.80 6.37 -5.36
N VAL A 204 24.74 6.54 -6.69
CA VAL A 204 23.51 6.38 -7.47
C VAL A 204 23.03 4.93 -7.43
N LEU A 205 23.92 3.96 -7.66
CA LEU A 205 23.59 2.53 -7.58
C LEU A 205 23.16 2.13 -6.16
N GLY A 206 23.80 2.67 -5.14
CA GLY A 206 23.43 2.45 -3.73
C GLY A 206 22.01 2.99 -3.43
N ALA A 207 21.68 4.20 -3.93
CA ALA A 207 20.34 4.76 -3.76
C ALA A 207 19.28 3.96 -4.50
N VAL A 208 19.54 3.53 -5.75
CA VAL A 208 18.65 2.66 -6.53
C VAL A 208 18.44 1.32 -5.84
N PHE A 209 19.51 0.70 -5.33
CA PHE A 209 19.43 -0.55 -4.59
C PHE A 209 18.58 -0.39 -3.31
N MET A 210 18.83 0.66 -2.54
CA MET A 210 18.06 0.98 -1.33
C MET A 210 16.58 1.14 -1.65
N LEU A 211 16.23 1.87 -2.72
CA LEU A 211 14.85 2.05 -3.17
C LEU A 211 14.23 0.74 -3.67
N GLY A 212 14.96 -0.07 -4.43
CA GLY A 212 14.44 -1.31 -4.99
C GLY A 212 14.30 -2.41 -3.95
N PHE A 213 15.33 -2.61 -3.11
CA PHE A 213 15.37 -3.71 -2.15
C PHE A 213 14.54 -3.41 -0.89
N PHE A 214 14.81 -2.29 -0.21
CA PHE A 214 14.16 -1.98 1.06
C PHE A 214 12.83 -1.27 0.86
N GLN A 215 12.81 -0.19 0.09
CA GLN A 215 11.66 0.69 -0.03
C GLN A 215 10.52 0.08 -0.87
N LEU A 216 10.82 -0.75 -1.90
CA LEU A 216 9.80 -1.47 -2.64
C LEU A 216 9.74 -2.95 -2.23
N GLY A 217 10.83 -3.70 -2.37
CA GLY A 217 10.82 -5.15 -2.21
C GLY A 217 10.37 -5.59 -0.82
N LEU A 218 11.14 -5.24 0.20
CA LEU A 218 10.86 -5.63 1.58
C LEU A 218 9.58 -4.94 2.11
N ALA A 219 9.39 -3.67 1.79
CA ALA A 219 8.21 -2.93 2.23
C ALA A 219 6.92 -3.55 1.71
N TYR A 220 6.84 -3.90 0.43
CA TYR A 220 5.64 -4.53 -0.12
C TYR A 220 5.39 -5.96 0.34
N ILE A 221 6.43 -6.71 0.73
CA ILE A 221 6.26 -8.00 1.41
C ILE A 221 5.56 -7.79 2.75
N PHE A 222 6.03 -6.86 3.58
CA PHE A 222 5.36 -6.53 4.84
C PHE A 222 3.97 -5.98 4.61
N PHE A 223 3.80 -5.09 3.64
CA PHE A 223 2.51 -4.50 3.31
C PHE A 223 1.48 -5.55 2.89
N SER A 224 1.84 -6.46 1.99
CA SER A 224 0.99 -7.56 1.57
C SER A 224 0.55 -8.42 2.76
N ARG A 225 1.49 -8.78 3.64
CA ARG A 225 1.19 -9.51 4.89
C ARG A 225 0.28 -8.72 5.82
N GLY A 226 0.46 -7.41 5.88
CA GLY A 226 -0.42 -6.53 6.66
C GLY A 226 -1.86 -6.53 6.16
N LEU A 227 -2.04 -6.43 4.85
CA LEU A 227 -3.36 -6.42 4.21
C LEU A 227 -4.13 -7.74 4.32
N GLU A 228 -3.48 -8.86 4.70
CA GLU A 228 -4.19 -10.12 4.99
C GLU A 228 -5.09 -10.03 6.24
N ALA A 229 -4.75 -9.15 7.18
CA ALA A 229 -5.41 -9.09 8.49
C ALA A 229 -5.95 -7.70 8.86
N VAL A 230 -5.53 -6.65 8.16
CA VAL A 230 -5.88 -5.26 8.48
C VAL A 230 -6.83 -4.71 7.41
N PRO A 231 -8.01 -4.19 7.80
CA PRO A 231 -8.94 -3.57 6.86
C PRO A 231 -8.30 -2.40 6.09
N PRO A 232 -8.70 -2.16 4.82
CA PRO A 232 -8.08 -1.15 3.95
C PRO A 232 -7.97 0.25 4.58
N VAL A 233 -9.07 0.77 5.17
CA VAL A 233 -9.08 2.09 5.82
C VAL A 233 -8.13 2.13 7.01
N THR A 234 -8.08 1.08 7.83
CA THR A 234 -7.15 0.99 8.96
C THR A 234 -5.70 0.95 8.48
N ALA A 235 -5.40 0.19 7.43
CA ALA A 235 -4.07 0.13 6.83
C ALA A 235 -3.65 1.50 6.28
N SER A 236 -4.52 2.20 5.53
CA SER A 236 -4.22 3.50 4.96
C SER A 236 -3.97 4.59 6.02
N LEU A 237 -4.78 4.62 7.09
CA LEU A 237 -4.57 5.55 8.19
C LEU A 237 -3.29 5.24 8.98
N THR A 238 -2.99 3.95 9.19
CA THR A 238 -1.74 3.53 9.85
C THR A 238 -0.51 3.92 9.03
N SER A 239 -0.61 3.85 7.70
CA SER A 239 0.46 4.27 6.77
C SER A 239 0.72 5.78 6.80
N GLY A 240 -0.11 6.59 7.45
CA GLY A 240 0.16 8.00 7.73
C GLY A 240 1.46 8.27 8.51
N LEU A 241 2.11 7.23 9.04
CA LEU A 241 3.48 7.32 9.58
C LEU A 241 4.53 7.62 8.49
N GLU A 242 4.30 7.17 7.25
CA GLU A 242 5.25 7.32 6.14
C GLU A 242 5.64 8.78 5.89
N PRO A 243 4.71 9.74 5.68
CA PRO A 243 5.06 11.14 5.43
C PRO A 243 5.75 11.80 6.61
N VAL A 244 5.44 11.39 7.84
CA VAL A 244 6.08 11.95 9.05
C VAL A 244 7.54 11.50 9.17
N LEU A 245 7.83 10.27 8.78
CA LEU A 245 9.17 9.69 8.91
C LEU A 245 10.12 10.16 7.80
N ASN A 246 9.61 10.57 6.65
CA ASN A 246 10.44 11.01 5.53
C ASN A 246 11.38 12.17 5.91
N PRO A 247 10.91 13.32 6.46
CA PRO A 247 11.80 14.40 6.91
C PRO A 247 12.67 14.04 8.12
N VAL A 248 12.28 13.05 8.92
CA VAL A 248 13.16 12.56 9.99
C VAL A 248 14.44 11.99 9.40
N TRP A 249 14.35 11.24 8.30
CA TRP A 249 15.53 10.76 7.58
C TRP A 249 16.35 11.91 6.99
N VAL A 250 15.67 12.92 6.41
CA VAL A 250 16.37 14.13 5.92
C VAL A 250 17.12 14.81 7.05
N ALA A 251 16.50 15.01 8.21
CA ALA A 251 17.15 15.61 9.36
C ALA A 251 18.37 14.80 9.84
N ILE A 252 18.26 13.47 9.88
CA ILE A 252 19.37 12.61 10.31
C ILE A 252 20.53 12.62 9.32
N PHE A 253 20.25 12.48 8.01
CA PHE A 253 21.29 12.34 6.99
C PHE A 253 21.88 13.67 6.54
N TYR A 254 21.09 14.75 6.52
CA TYR A 254 21.53 16.08 6.07
C TYR A 254 21.73 17.06 7.21
N LYS A 255 21.50 16.66 8.47
CA LYS A 255 21.61 17.50 9.68
C LYS A 255 20.75 18.76 9.60
N GLU A 256 19.62 18.68 8.89
CA GLU A 256 18.65 19.75 8.82
C GLU A 256 17.80 19.81 10.08
N THR A 257 17.45 21.01 10.54
CA THR A 257 16.57 21.19 11.71
C THR A 257 15.11 21.05 11.29
N ILE A 258 14.34 20.24 12.03
CA ILE A 258 12.88 20.15 11.86
C ILE A 258 12.26 21.37 12.55
N SER A 259 11.36 22.08 11.85
CA SER A 259 10.67 23.24 12.45
C SER A 259 9.76 22.82 13.60
N GLN A 260 9.48 23.75 14.54
CA GLN A 260 8.58 23.45 15.67
C GLN A 260 7.16 23.11 15.20
N ILE A 261 6.68 23.76 14.12
CA ILE A 261 5.38 23.48 13.51
C ILE A 261 5.34 22.05 12.96
N ALA A 262 6.41 21.64 12.27
CA ALA A 262 6.55 20.28 11.75
C ALA A 262 6.56 19.25 12.90
N LEU A 263 7.24 19.52 14.01
CA LEU A 263 7.24 18.64 15.17
C LEU A 263 5.83 18.48 15.77
N VAL A 264 5.06 19.56 15.88
CA VAL A 264 3.66 19.53 16.31
C VAL A 264 2.82 18.68 15.36
N GLY A 265 2.95 18.89 14.04
CA GLY A 265 2.28 18.06 13.04
C GLY A 265 2.61 16.57 13.17
N ALA A 266 3.88 16.23 13.39
CA ALA A 266 4.33 14.86 13.62
C ALA A 266 3.65 14.23 14.85
N VAL A 267 3.61 14.94 15.97
CA VAL A 267 2.96 14.48 17.22
C VAL A 267 1.46 14.26 17.01
N ILE A 268 0.79 15.15 16.27
CA ILE A 268 -0.64 15.01 15.94
C ILE A 268 -0.87 13.73 15.12
N VAL A 269 -0.08 13.50 14.06
CA VAL A 269 -0.24 12.31 13.20
C VAL A 269 0.01 11.03 13.97
N VAL A 270 1.15 10.93 14.64
CA VAL A 270 1.52 9.72 15.41
C VAL A 270 0.51 9.45 16.52
N GLY A 271 0.12 10.50 17.28
CA GLY A 271 -0.88 10.40 18.33
C GLY A 271 -2.24 9.93 17.81
N ALA A 272 -2.71 10.49 16.68
CA ALA A 272 -3.96 10.08 16.05
C ALA A 272 -3.94 8.61 15.63
N ILE A 273 -2.85 8.15 14.97
CA ILE A 273 -2.68 6.77 14.53
C ILE A 273 -2.66 5.80 15.71
N VAL A 274 -1.92 6.12 16.76
CA VAL A 274 -1.84 5.28 17.96
C VAL A 274 -3.23 5.19 18.64
N CYS A 275 -3.90 6.32 18.87
CA CYS A 275 -5.24 6.36 19.45
C CYS A 275 -6.26 5.58 18.62
N TYR A 276 -6.20 5.70 17.27
CA TYR A 276 -7.07 4.99 16.37
C TYR A 276 -6.88 3.47 16.48
N ASN A 277 -5.65 2.99 16.38
CA ASN A 277 -5.35 1.56 16.44
C ASN A 277 -5.70 0.95 17.82
N LEU A 278 -5.44 1.69 18.92
CA LEU A 278 -5.83 1.26 20.27
C LEU A 278 -7.35 1.13 20.40
N LYS A 279 -8.13 2.13 19.94
CA LYS A 279 -9.59 2.07 19.99
C LYS A 279 -10.14 0.92 19.13
N LYS A 280 -9.59 0.68 17.95
CA LYS A 280 -9.99 -0.45 17.10
C LYS A 280 -9.69 -1.79 17.79
N ALA A 281 -8.52 -1.95 18.41
CA ALA A 281 -8.14 -3.15 19.14
C ALA A 281 -9.08 -3.42 20.34
N ILE A 282 -9.40 -2.38 21.14
CA ILE A 282 -10.32 -2.49 22.28
C ILE A 282 -11.73 -2.86 21.81
N ASN A 283 -12.20 -2.26 20.72
CA ASN A 283 -13.54 -2.55 20.19
C ASN A 283 -13.65 -3.98 19.64
N GLN A 284 -12.59 -4.51 19.04
CA GLN A 284 -12.55 -5.91 18.57
C GLN A 284 -12.58 -6.90 19.74
N GLN A 285 -11.93 -6.60 20.87
CA GLN A 285 -11.98 -7.44 22.06
C GLN A 285 -13.35 -7.44 22.75
N LYS A 286 -14.15 -6.40 22.57
CA LYS A 286 -15.50 -6.29 23.13
C LYS A 286 -16.58 -6.97 22.29
N GLN A 287 -16.31 -7.30 21.02
CA GLN A 287 -17.21 -8.09 20.20
C GLN A 287 -17.01 -9.56 20.57
N PRO A 288 -18.07 -10.29 21.01
CA PRO A 288 -17.96 -11.74 21.22
C PRO A 288 -17.48 -12.36 19.91
N PRO A 289 -16.67 -13.46 19.99
CA PRO A 289 -16.27 -14.18 18.81
C PRO A 289 -17.54 -14.49 18.00
N ALA A 290 -17.58 -14.06 16.74
CA ALA A 290 -18.67 -14.37 15.84
C ALA A 290 -18.87 -15.89 15.94
N ALA A 291 -20.06 -16.31 16.40
CA ALA A 291 -20.41 -17.72 16.49
C ALA A 291 -20.00 -18.34 15.16
N ALA A 292 -19.13 -19.34 15.24
CA ALA A 292 -18.66 -20.06 14.07
C ALA A 292 -19.92 -20.35 13.24
N SER A 293 -19.99 -19.76 12.04
CA SER A 293 -21.10 -19.97 11.13
C SER A 293 -21.35 -21.47 11.08
N GLU A 294 -22.51 -21.90 11.58
CA GLU A 294 -22.93 -23.30 11.46
C GLU A 294 -22.69 -23.74 10.02
N PRO A 295 -22.06 -24.91 9.81
CA PRO A 295 -21.91 -25.41 8.46
C PRO A 295 -23.32 -25.53 7.87
N LEU A 296 -23.51 -24.90 6.70
CA LEU A 296 -24.73 -25.01 5.91
C LEU A 296 -25.19 -26.46 5.95
N PRO A 297 -26.46 -26.75 6.34
CA PRO A 297 -26.96 -28.11 6.35
C PRO A 297 -26.74 -28.73 4.97
N ALA A 298 -26.06 -29.87 4.95
CA ALA A 298 -25.81 -30.63 3.74
C ALA A 298 -27.14 -30.78 3.00
N ALA A 299 -27.18 -30.40 1.75
CA ALA A 299 -28.33 -30.54 0.88
C ALA A 299 -28.84 -32.01 1.01
N SER A 300 -30.01 -32.15 1.59
CA SER A 300 -30.72 -33.43 1.69
C SER A 300 -30.84 -34.02 0.28
N THR A 301 -30.10 -35.07 0.02
CA THR A 301 -30.32 -35.93 -1.14
C THR A 301 -31.71 -36.58 -0.97
N ALA A 302 -32.71 -35.99 -1.62
CA ALA A 302 -34.01 -36.62 -1.74
C ALA A 302 -33.85 -37.97 -2.44
N PRO A 303 -34.45 -39.07 -1.92
CA PRO A 303 -34.37 -40.38 -2.56
C PRO A 303 -35.15 -40.36 -3.88
N ALA A 304 -34.47 -40.81 -4.96
CA ALA A 304 -35.13 -41.08 -6.22
C ALA A 304 -36.29 -42.02 -6.07
N ASN A 305 -37.52 -41.56 -6.31
CA ASN A 305 -38.72 -42.34 -6.37
C ASN A 305 -38.66 -43.31 -7.58
N LYS A 306 -38.46 -44.59 -7.32
CA LYS A 306 -38.74 -45.69 -8.23
C LYS A 306 -40.20 -46.03 -8.06
N THR A 307 -40.99 -45.78 -9.06
CA THR A 307 -42.23 -46.47 -9.49
C THR A 307 -42.78 -45.63 -10.64
N ASP A 308 -42.80 -46.16 -11.85
CA ASP A 308 -43.92 -46.85 -12.47
C ASP A 308 -43.49 -47.36 -13.83
N LYS A 309 -43.27 -48.63 -13.90
CA LYS A 309 -43.54 -49.41 -15.14
C LYS A 309 -44.80 -50.19 -14.81
N GLU A 310 -45.85 -49.87 -15.54
CA GLU A 310 -46.79 -50.88 -16.05
C GLU A 310 -48.00 -50.18 -16.72
N GLU A 311 -48.44 -50.82 -17.84
CA GLU A 311 -49.71 -50.62 -18.58
C GLU A 311 -49.70 -49.39 -19.53
N LEU A 312 -49.79 -49.58 -20.84
CA LEU A 312 -50.76 -50.32 -21.64
C LEU A 312 -50.35 -50.37 -23.15
N THR A 313 -50.49 -51.53 -23.72
CA THR A 313 -50.78 -51.92 -25.15
C THR A 313 -50.14 -51.14 -26.25
#